data_e6d71395f11cafbe8e9558840270fe28
#
_entry.id   e6d71395f11cafbe8e9558840270fe28
#
_cell.length_a   1.000
_cell.length_b   1.000
_cell.length_c   1.000
_cell.angle_alpha   90.00
_cell.angle_beta   90.00
_cell.angle_gamma   90.00
#
_symmetry.space_group_name_H-M   'P 1'
#
loop_
_entity.id
_entity.type
_entity.pdbx_description
1 polymer ?
#
loop_
_entity_poly.entity_id
_entity_poly.type
_entity_poly.pdbx_seq_one_letter_code
_entity_poly.pdbx_strand_id
1 'polypeptide(L)'
;MNKPVLVVMAAGMGSRYGGMKQIDPVGPNGQVIVDYSLYDARRAGFETVIFVIKHEIEETFKAAIGDRVSKAMNVKYAFQQLEELPAGYTVPEGRVKPWGTCHAVLAAKDLIDGPFAVINADDYYGPEAFRVMYDYLSTHEDGSYYDYCMVSYLLRNTVSENGSVARGVCVTNPDGTLHSVTERTRIEPYADGVHYTEDGGASWTDLPGDTLVSMNLWGFGKSFLDEAENRFAAWLDANLPTNPLKCEYFLPLVVTELIEEGKAKIQVLRSTDKWYGVTYRQDKPLVVEAIARKTAEGQYPENLWA
;
A
#
# COMPACT_ATOMS: atom_id res chain seq x y z
N MET A 1 -4.49 -10.34 -22.64
CA MET A 1 -4.47 -9.77 -21.27
C MET A 1 -4.74 -8.28 -21.30
N ASN A 2 -5.58 -7.76 -20.41
CA ASN A 2 -5.67 -6.32 -20.18
C ASN A 2 -4.38 -5.86 -19.51
N LYS A 3 -3.92 -4.63 -19.83
CA LYS A 3 -2.73 -4.07 -19.19
C LYS A 3 -2.98 -3.88 -17.69
N PRO A 4 -1.99 -4.19 -16.82
CA PRO A 4 -2.10 -3.93 -15.40
C PRO A 4 -2.39 -2.45 -15.09
N VAL A 5 -3.29 -2.18 -14.14
CA VAL A 5 -3.56 -0.83 -13.64
C VAL A 5 -2.97 -0.63 -12.25
N LEU A 6 -2.66 0.60 -11.89
CA LEU A 6 -2.14 0.96 -10.58
C LEU A 6 -3.24 1.58 -9.72
N VAL A 7 -3.51 0.99 -8.56
CA VAL A 7 -4.43 1.53 -7.55
C VAL A 7 -3.61 2.19 -6.45
N VAL A 8 -3.86 3.46 -6.19
CA VAL A 8 -3.15 4.26 -5.19
C VAL A 8 -4.10 4.61 -4.06
N MET A 9 -3.85 4.07 -2.88
CA MET A 9 -4.65 4.32 -1.69
C MET A 9 -4.27 5.67 -1.07
N ALA A 10 -5.10 6.69 -1.25
CA ALA A 10 -4.89 8.06 -0.79
C ALA A 10 -5.99 8.59 0.14
N ALA A 11 -6.96 7.76 0.54
CA ALA A 11 -8.05 8.13 1.44
C ALA A 11 -7.65 8.21 2.93
N GLY A 12 -6.45 7.76 3.29
CA GLY A 12 -5.93 7.75 4.66
C GLY A 12 -5.64 9.16 5.20
N MET A 13 -5.99 9.41 6.47
CA MET A 13 -5.87 10.74 7.10
C MET A 13 -4.49 11.07 7.68
N GLY A 14 -3.49 10.21 7.59
CA GLY A 14 -2.14 10.47 8.12
C GLY A 14 -2.12 10.98 9.57
N SER A 15 -2.87 10.34 10.47
CA SER A 15 -3.15 10.83 11.84
C SER A 15 -1.91 11.16 12.67
N ARG A 16 -0.77 10.53 12.38
CA ARG A 16 0.52 10.77 13.04
C ARG A 16 1.31 11.95 12.46
N TYR A 17 0.97 12.39 11.25
CA TYR A 17 1.67 13.46 10.55
C TYR A 17 1.13 14.87 10.86
N GLY A 18 -0.13 14.96 11.26
CA GLY A 18 -0.78 16.23 11.62
C GLY A 18 -1.18 17.11 10.44
N GLY A 19 -1.50 16.53 9.27
CA GLY A 19 -1.94 17.24 8.09
C GLY A 19 -2.12 16.32 6.88
N MET A 20 -2.42 16.89 5.69
CA MET A 20 -2.51 16.15 4.42
C MET A 20 -1.08 15.78 3.95
N LYS A 21 -0.56 14.69 4.47
CA LYS A 21 0.76 14.13 4.22
C LYS A 21 1.02 13.88 2.73
N GLN A 22 -0.03 13.49 1.99
CA GLN A 22 0.04 13.11 0.59
C GLN A 22 0.42 14.27 -0.36
N ILE A 23 0.20 15.52 0.07
CA ILE A 23 0.49 16.72 -0.73
C ILE A 23 1.66 17.54 -0.18
N ASP A 24 2.41 17.03 0.81
CA ASP A 24 3.58 17.73 1.35
C ASP A 24 4.80 17.50 0.44
N PRO A 25 5.37 18.57 -0.18
CA PRO A 25 6.44 18.43 -1.18
C PRO A 25 7.71 17.79 -0.60
N VAL A 26 8.32 16.90 -1.39
CA VAL A 26 9.63 16.28 -1.12
C VAL A 26 10.65 16.53 -2.25
N GLY A 27 10.19 16.96 -3.42
CA GLY A 27 11.02 17.28 -4.58
C GLY A 27 11.22 18.76 -4.80
N PRO A 28 12.21 19.16 -5.63
CA PRO A 28 12.63 20.55 -5.81
C PRO A 28 11.57 21.44 -6.47
N ASN A 29 10.67 20.88 -7.27
CA ASN A 29 9.63 21.60 -8.00
C ASN A 29 8.22 21.30 -7.47
N GLY A 30 8.10 21.03 -6.16
CA GLY A 30 6.82 20.77 -5.52
C GLY A 30 6.28 19.35 -5.70
N GLN A 31 7.10 18.43 -6.22
CA GLN A 31 6.71 17.03 -6.32
C GLN A 31 6.52 16.42 -4.92
N VAL A 32 5.45 15.66 -4.76
CA VAL A 32 5.16 14.90 -3.56
C VAL A 32 5.66 13.45 -3.70
N ILE A 33 5.67 12.69 -2.61
CA ILE A 33 6.27 11.35 -2.62
C ILE A 33 5.63 10.42 -3.67
N VAL A 34 4.31 10.48 -3.84
CA VAL A 34 3.59 9.65 -4.83
C VAL A 34 3.96 9.98 -6.28
N ASP A 35 4.41 11.20 -6.58
CA ASP A 35 4.83 11.54 -7.95
C ASP A 35 5.99 10.66 -8.42
N TYR A 36 6.93 10.33 -7.52
CA TYR A 36 8.06 9.45 -7.81
C TYR A 36 7.60 8.01 -8.02
N SER A 37 6.69 7.52 -7.18
CA SER A 37 6.08 6.20 -7.36
C SER A 37 5.30 6.09 -8.68
N LEU A 38 4.56 7.13 -9.07
CA LEU A 38 3.84 7.17 -10.34
C LEU A 38 4.78 7.28 -11.55
N TYR A 39 5.85 8.06 -11.42
CA TYR A 39 6.88 8.17 -12.46
C TYR A 39 7.55 6.82 -12.72
N ASP A 40 7.92 6.10 -11.66
CA ASP A 40 8.52 4.76 -11.74
C ASP A 40 7.53 3.74 -12.31
N ALA A 41 6.27 3.76 -11.85
CA ALA A 41 5.21 2.89 -12.37
C ALA A 41 4.97 3.11 -13.87
N ARG A 42 4.91 4.37 -14.32
CA ARG A 42 4.78 4.69 -15.74
C ARG A 42 5.95 4.12 -16.55
N ARG A 43 7.18 4.28 -16.07
CA ARG A 43 8.38 3.72 -16.72
C ARG A 43 8.37 2.19 -16.77
N ALA A 44 7.78 1.54 -15.76
CA ALA A 44 7.59 0.09 -15.75
C ALA A 44 6.53 -0.39 -16.75
N GLY A 45 5.60 0.49 -17.19
CA GLY A 45 4.57 0.16 -18.18
C GLY A 45 3.14 0.39 -17.74
N PHE A 46 2.89 0.81 -16.49
CA PHE A 46 1.55 1.19 -16.04
C PHE A 46 1.08 2.45 -16.77
N GLU A 47 -0.03 2.36 -17.50
CA GLU A 47 -0.61 3.47 -18.25
C GLU A 47 -1.79 4.13 -17.53
N THR A 48 -2.46 3.36 -16.67
CA THR A 48 -3.64 3.82 -15.92
C THR A 48 -3.36 3.80 -14.43
N VAL A 49 -3.72 4.88 -13.75
CA VAL A 49 -3.73 5.00 -12.30
C VAL A 49 -5.14 5.30 -11.81
N ILE A 50 -5.56 4.61 -10.74
CA ILE A 50 -6.82 4.82 -10.04
C ILE A 50 -6.49 5.33 -8.64
N PHE A 51 -6.79 6.58 -8.35
CA PHE A 51 -6.65 7.14 -7.02
C PHE A 51 -7.89 6.85 -6.19
N VAL A 52 -7.71 6.16 -5.06
CA VAL A 52 -8.75 5.98 -4.06
C VAL A 52 -8.63 7.09 -3.04
N ILE A 53 -9.57 8.02 -3.07
CA ILE A 53 -9.61 9.23 -2.25
C ILE A 53 -10.94 9.33 -1.49
N LYS A 54 -11.12 10.40 -0.74
CA LYS A 54 -12.43 10.82 -0.20
C LYS A 54 -12.97 11.98 -1.02
N HIS A 55 -14.29 12.11 -1.11
CA HIS A 55 -14.93 13.24 -1.82
C HIS A 55 -14.47 14.60 -1.26
N GLU A 56 -14.26 14.69 0.06
CA GLU A 56 -13.92 15.95 0.72
C GLU A 56 -12.56 16.52 0.30
N ILE A 57 -11.66 15.67 -0.24
CA ILE A 57 -10.33 16.11 -0.69
C ILE A 57 -10.18 16.13 -2.21
N GLU A 58 -11.23 15.82 -2.97
CA GLU A 58 -11.17 15.60 -4.42
C GLU A 58 -10.51 16.79 -5.15
N GLU A 59 -11.05 17.98 -4.99
CA GLU A 59 -10.55 19.17 -5.70
C GLU A 59 -9.11 19.52 -5.30
N THR A 60 -8.80 19.42 -4.00
CA THR A 60 -7.44 19.69 -3.52
C THR A 60 -6.45 18.64 -4.04
N PHE A 61 -6.86 17.37 -4.08
CA PHE A 61 -6.02 16.28 -4.58
C PHE A 61 -5.78 16.37 -6.08
N LYS A 62 -6.84 16.71 -6.87
CA LYS A 62 -6.72 16.94 -8.32
C LYS A 62 -5.74 18.06 -8.62
N ALA A 63 -5.90 19.22 -7.99
CA ALA A 63 -5.02 20.36 -8.18
C ALA A 63 -3.56 20.07 -7.77
N ALA A 64 -3.37 19.33 -6.68
CA ALA A 64 -2.04 19.03 -6.14
C ALA A 64 -1.30 17.90 -6.91
N ILE A 65 -2.01 16.91 -7.42
CA ILE A 65 -1.43 15.69 -7.99
C ILE A 65 -2.07 15.33 -9.33
N GLY A 66 -3.39 15.19 -9.38
CA GLY A 66 -4.12 14.62 -10.50
C GLY A 66 -3.89 15.35 -11.82
N ASP A 67 -3.96 16.69 -11.83
CA ASP A 67 -3.85 17.51 -13.05
C ASP A 67 -2.47 17.41 -13.71
N ARG A 68 -1.41 17.23 -12.92
CA ARG A 68 -0.07 17.05 -13.49
C ARG A 68 0.17 15.63 -13.97
N VAL A 69 -0.33 14.61 -13.24
CA VAL A 69 -0.20 13.20 -13.61
C VAL A 69 -1.01 12.87 -14.85
N SER A 70 -2.19 13.48 -15.02
CA SER A 70 -3.07 13.28 -16.18
C SER A 70 -2.44 13.65 -17.53
N LYS A 71 -1.36 14.44 -17.53
CA LYS A 71 -0.58 14.74 -18.74
C LYS A 71 0.20 13.53 -19.25
N ALA A 72 0.44 12.53 -18.40
CA ALA A 72 1.33 11.43 -18.70
C ALA A 72 0.70 10.03 -18.48
N MET A 73 -0.39 9.95 -17.72
CA MET A 73 -1.10 8.72 -17.41
C MET A 73 -2.61 8.91 -17.53
N ASN A 74 -3.34 7.82 -17.78
CA ASN A 74 -4.80 7.82 -17.70
C ASN A 74 -5.21 7.80 -16.22
N VAL A 75 -5.73 8.91 -15.71
CA VAL A 75 -6.11 9.06 -14.29
C VAL A 75 -7.60 8.81 -14.10
N LYS A 76 -7.93 7.93 -13.15
CA LYS A 76 -9.28 7.67 -12.68
C LYS A 76 -9.36 7.91 -11.17
N TYR A 77 -10.56 8.18 -10.66
CA TYR A 77 -10.82 8.39 -9.24
C TYR A 77 -11.87 7.42 -8.75
N ALA A 78 -11.62 6.83 -7.60
CA ALA A 78 -12.55 6.04 -6.81
C ALA A 78 -12.70 6.69 -5.43
N PHE A 79 -13.85 6.54 -4.80
CA PHE A 79 -14.14 7.24 -3.55
C PHE A 79 -14.41 6.22 -2.45
N GLN A 80 -13.57 6.19 -1.42
CA GLN A 80 -13.78 5.38 -0.24
C GLN A 80 -14.66 6.14 0.77
N GLN A 81 -15.91 5.75 0.88
CA GLN A 81 -16.87 6.35 1.82
C GLN A 81 -17.23 5.37 2.93
N LEU A 82 -17.58 5.90 4.12
CA LEU A 82 -17.97 5.06 5.25
C LEU A 82 -19.31 4.34 5.00
N GLU A 83 -20.16 4.94 4.20
CA GLU A 83 -21.50 4.48 3.87
C GLU A 83 -21.52 3.36 2.82
N GLU A 84 -20.41 3.11 2.13
CA GLU A 84 -20.28 2.03 1.16
C GLU A 84 -20.15 0.67 1.87
N LEU A 85 -21.28 0.19 2.36
CA LEU A 85 -21.42 -1.06 3.11
C LEU A 85 -22.37 -2.02 2.39
N PRO A 86 -22.23 -3.33 2.61
CA PRO A 86 -23.20 -4.30 2.12
C PRO A 86 -24.61 -4.03 2.65
N ALA A 87 -25.62 -4.50 1.93
CA ALA A 87 -27.02 -4.34 2.34
C ALA A 87 -27.23 -4.88 3.77
N GLY A 88 -27.95 -4.10 4.60
CA GLY A 88 -28.24 -4.46 5.99
C GLY A 88 -27.26 -3.92 7.03
N TYR A 89 -26.14 -3.33 6.60
CA TYR A 89 -25.18 -2.69 7.52
C TYR A 89 -25.34 -1.16 7.49
N THR A 90 -25.01 -0.54 8.62
CA THR A 90 -25.00 0.91 8.78
C THR A 90 -23.71 1.34 9.47
N VAL A 91 -23.27 2.57 9.21
CA VAL A 91 -22.10 3.14 9.87
C VAL A 91 -22.37 3.29 11.36
N PRO A 92 -21.55 2.70 12.25
CA PRO A 92 -21.70 2.88 13.69
C PRO A 92 -21.61 4.35 14.10
N GLU A 93 -22.45 4.75 15.03
CA GLU A 93 -22.44 6.11 15.58
C GLU A 93 -21.06 6.47 16.11
N GLY A 94 -20.53 7.63 15.71
CA GLY A 94 -19.21 8.12 16.10
C GLY A 94 -18.03 7.51 15.32
N ARG A 95 -18.25 6.62 14.36
CA ARG A 95 -17.17 6.12 13.51
C ARG A 95 -16.73 7.18 12.50
N VAL A 96 -15.44 7.52 12.51
CA VAL A 96 -14.78 8.41 11.54
C VAL A 96 -13.65 7.70 10.78
N LYS A 97 -13.23 6.53 11.29
CA LYS A 97 -12.11 5.77 10.73
C LYS A 97 -12.58 5.00 9.48
N PRO A 98 -11.85 5.09 8.35
CA PRO A 98 -12.12 4.27 7.17
C PRO A 98 -12.11 2.77 7.48
N TRP A 99 -12.77 1.97 6.65
CA TRP A 99 -12.91 0.53 6.85
C TRP A 99 -11.64 -0.29 6.56
N GLY A 100 -10.54 0.34 6.17
CA GLY A 100 -9.26 -0.30 5.95
C GLY A 100 -8.85 -0.40 4.49
N THR A 101 -7.69 -0.99 4.24
CA THR A 101 -7.04 -1.02 2.91
C THR A 101 -7.77 -1.91 1.91
N CYS A 102 -8.36 -3.02 2.36
CA CYS A 102 -9.15 -3.88 1.47
C CYS A 102 -10.42 -3.17 1.00
N HIS A 103 -11.12 -2.47 1.88
CA HIS A 103 -12.29 -1.65 1.51
C HIS A 103 -11.91 -0.49 0.57
N ALA A 104 -10.72 0.09 0.72
CA ALA A 104 -10.23 1.10 -0.22
C ALA A 104 -10.09 0.53 -1.64
N VAL A 105 -9.58 -0.69 -1.77
CA VAL A 105 -9.46 -1.37 -3.07
C VAL A 105 -10.84 -1.72 -3.63
N LEU A 106 -11.79 -2.16 -2.80
CA LEU A 106 -13.16 -2.44 -3.23
C LEU A 106 -13.88 -1.18 -3.78
N ALA A 107 -13.59 0.00 -3.26
CA ALA A 107 -14.12 1.26 -3.80
C ALA A 107 -13.72 1.50 -5.27
N ALA A 108 -12.62 0.88 -5.72
CA ALA A 108 -12.14 1.00 -7.10
C ALA A 108 -12.61 -0.15 -8.03
N LYS A 109 -13.38 -1.12 -7.54
CA LYS A 109 -13.69 -2.39 -8.24
C LYS A 109 -14.25 -2.20 -9.65
N ASP A 110 -15.17 -1.25 -9.82
CA ASP A 110 -15.86 -1.01 -11.09
C ASP A 110 -14.95 -0.31 -12.15
N LEU A 111 -13.79 0.17 -11.73
CA LEU A 111 -12.77 0.78 -12.58
C LEU A 111 -11.67 -0.19 -12.99
N ILE A 112 -11.66 -1.42 -12.40
CA ILE A 112 -10.64 -2.45 -12.60
C ILE A 112 -11.23 -3.59 -13.44
N ASP A 113 -10.68 -3.84 -14.61
CA ASP A 113 -11.14 -4.86 -15.55
C ASP A 113 -10.10 -5.94 -15.87
N GLY A 114 -8.98 -5.96 -15.13
CA GLY A 114 -7.86 -6.88 -15.32
C GLY A 114 -6.94 -6.96 -14.12
N PRO A 115 -5.68 -7.36 -14.30
CA PRO A 115 -4.69 -7.38 -13.24
C PRO A 115 -4.40 -5.96 -12.73
N PHE A 116 -4.07 -5.83 -11.44
CA PHE A 116 -3.80 -4.54 -10.84
C PHE A 116 -2.77 -4.62 -9.72
N ALA A 117 -2.01 -3.54 -9.56
CA ALA A 117 -1.14 -3.33 -8.41
C ALA A 117 -1.76 -2.34 -7.43
N VAL A 118 -1.46 -2.48 -6.15
CA VAL A 118 -1.92 -1.60 -5.06
C VAL A 118 -0.72 -1.01 -4.34
N ILE A 119 -0.74 0.30 -4.08
CA ILE A 119 0.27 1.02 -3.29
C ILE A 119 -0.37 2.03 -2.32
N ASN A 120 0.39 2.43 -1.32
CA ASN A 120 0.08 3.61 -0.50
C ASN A 120 0.54 4.90 -1.20
N ALA A 121 -0.22 5.98 -1.07
CA ALA A 121 0.14 7.28 -1.66
C ALA A 121 1.28 8.01 -0.93
N ASP A 122 1.65 7.56 0.26
CA ASP A 122 2.63 8.21 1.14
C ASP A 122 3.96 7.46 1.23
N ASP A 123 4.18 6.50 0.33
CA ASP A 123 5.35 5.64 0.28
C ASP A 123 6.11 5.78 -1.06
N TYR A 124 7.43 5.73 -0.98
CA TYR A 124 8.33 5.60 -2.12
C TYR A 124 8.84 4.16 -2.20
N TYR A 125 8.57 3.50 -3.31
CA TYR A 125 8.88 2.07 -3.50
C TYR A 125 10.14 1.81 -4.32
N GLY A 126 10.49 2.72 -5.24
CA GLY A 126 11.63 2.61 -6.15
C GLY A 126 11.29 1.94 -7.48
N PRO A 127 12.12 2.21 -8.53
CA PRO A 127 11.82 1.81 -9.91
C PRO A 127 11.84 0.29 -10.13
N GLU A 128 12.72 -0.45 -9.46
CA GLU A 128 12.78 -1.90 -9.64
C GLU A 128 11.56 -2.58 -9.07
N ALA A 129 11.01 -2.10 -7.95
CA ALA A 129 9.79 -2.63 -7.36
C ALA A 129 8.61 -2.57 -8.35
N PHE A 130 8.43 -1.46 -9.06
CA PHE A 130 7.40 -1.34 -10.09
C PHE A 130 7.68 -2.20 -11.31
N ARG A 131 8.95 -2.32 -11.73
CA ARG A 131 9.33 -3.14 -12.86
C ARG A 131 8.99 -4.62 -12.61
N VAL A 132 9.44 -5.20 -11.50
CA VAL A 132 9.17 -6.62 -11.20
C VAL A 132 7.68 -6.88 -10.99
N MET A 133 6.94 -5.91 -10.42
CA MET A 133 5.49 -5.97 -10.26
C MET A 133 4.78 -5.98 -11.61
N TYR A 134 5.11 -5.05 -12.51
CA TYR A 134 4.50 -4.95 -13.83
C TYR A 134 4.80 -6.18 -14.69
N ASP A 135 6.06 -6.63 -14.69
CA ASP A 135 6.50 -7.81 -15.43
C ASP A 135 5.70 -9.05 -14.99
N TYR A 136 5.52 -9.22 -13.67
CA TYR A 136 4.73 -10.34 -13.15
C TYR A 136 3.28 -10.25 -13.59
N LEU A 137 2.61 -9.15 -13.30
CA LEU A 137 1.19 -8.94 -13.61
C LEU A 137 0.87 -9.02 -15.12
N SER A 138 1.86 -8.75 -15.99
CA SER A 138 1.71 -8.80 -17.44
C SER A 138 1.86 -10.20 -18.02
N THR A 139 2.38 -11.15 -17.23
CA THR A 139 2.75 -12.50 -17.72
C THR A 139 2.07 -13.64 -16.96
N HIS A 140 1.41 -13.34 -15.83
CA HIS A 140 0.75 -14.32 -14.98
C HIS A 140 -0.76 -14.08 -14.95
N GLU A 141 -1.53 -15.15 -14.95
CA GLU A 141 -2.99 -15.14 -14.86
C GLU A 141 -3.46 -16.22 -13.89
N ASP A 142 -4.66 -16.00 -13.34
CA ASP A 142 -5.34 -16.99 -12.51
C ASP A 142 -5.58 -18.28 -13.33
N GLY A 143 -5.30 -19.42 -12.70
CA GLY A 143 -5.44 -20.75 -13.30
C GLY A 143 -6.16 -21.71 -12.36
N SER A 144 -5.48 -22.79 -11.94
CA SER A 144 -6.00 -23.70 -10.91
C SER A 144 -6.02 -23.10 -9.51
N TYR A 145 -5.34 -22.00 -9.32
CA TYR A 145 -5.32 -21.14 -8.14
C TYR A 145 -5.21 -19.68 -8.61
N TYR A 146 -5.54 -18.74 -7.71
CA TYR A 146 -5.28 -17.32 -7.94
C TYR A 146 -3.79 -17.05 -7.85
N ASP A 147 -3.23 -16.46 -8.91
CA ASP A 147 -1.79 -16.22 -9.04
C ASP A 147 -1.46 -14.75 -8.78
N TYR A 148 -1.19 -14.44 -7.52
CA TYR A 148 -0.94 -13.08 -7.05
C TYR A 148 0.54 -12.89 -6.70
N CYS A 149 0.93 -11.64 -6.44
CA CYS A 149 2.29 -11.31 -6.01
C CYS A 149 2.32 -10.16 -5.02
N MET A 150 3.47 -9.99 -4.39
CA MET A 150 3.80 -8.83 -3.58
C MET A 150 5.27 -8.49 -3.72
N VAL A 151 5.65 -7.24 -3.53
CA VAL A 151 7.05 -6.86 -3.37
C VAL A 151 7.37 -6.71 -1.89
N SER A 152 8.37 -7.44 -1.43
CA SER A 152 8.86 -7.40 -0.06
C SER A 152 10.10 -6.53 0.08
N TYR A 153 10.28 -5.96 1.26
CA TYR A 153 11.44 -5.17 1.66
C TYR A 153 12.09 -5.76 2.90
N LEU A 154 13.37 -5.45 3.11
CA LEU A 154 14.07 -5.83 4.34
C LEU A 154 13.61 -4.92 5.49
N LEU A 155 13.25 -5.50 6.62
CA LEU A 155 12.75 -4.77 7.79
C LEU A 155 13.68 -3.62 8.20
N ARG A 156 15.01 -3.86 8.27
CA ARG A 156 15.99 -2.83 8.64
C ARG A 156 15.98 -1.59 7.77
N ASN A 157 15.43 -1.69 6.54
CA ASN A 157 15.32 -0.58 5.60
C ASN A 157 13.95 0.14 5.69
N THR A 158 13.08 -0.25 6.62
CA THR A 158 11.71 0.25 6.74
C THR A 158 11.34 0.77 8.13
N VAL A 159 12.26 0.70 9.09
CA VAL A 159 12.07 1.24 10.45
C VAL A 159 12.40 2.74 10.49
N SER A 160 11.87 3.44 11.49
CA SER A 160 12.14 4.85 11.74
C SER A 160 12.81 5.01 13.11
N GLU A 161 13.81 5.89 13.19
CA GLU A 161 14.43 6.28 14.46
C GLU A 161 13.53 7.24 15.27
N ASN A 162 12.47 7.77 14.64
CA ASN A 162 11.59 8.76 15.24
C ASN A 162 10.40 8.14 15.99
N GLY A 163 10.27 6.80 16.00
CA GLY A 163 9.23 6.11 16.73
C GLY A 163 8.86 4.76 16.13
N SER A 164 7.81 4.16 16.68
CA SER A 164 7.36 2.83 16.26
C SER A 164 6.71 2.86 14.86
N VAL A 165 6.86 1.75 14.15
CA VAL A 165 6.23 1.50 12.86
C VAL A 165 5.35 0.25 12.93
N ALA A 166 4.39 0.12 12.01
CA ALA A 166 3.62 -1.09 11.78
C ALA A 166 4.03 -1.71 10.44
N ARG A 167 4.22 -3.05 10.39
CA ARG A 167 4.63 -3.78 9.19
C ARG A 167 3.96 -5.15 9.12
N GLY A 168 3.59 -5.56 7.93
CA GLY A 168 3.21 -6.94 7.65
C GLY A 168 4.46 -7.83 7.59
N VAL A 169 4.75 -8.55 8.65
CA VAL A 169 5.90 -9.47 8.73
C VAL A 169 5.59 -10.73 7.91
N CYS A 170 6.43 -11.02 6.92
CA CYS A 170 6.23 -12.11 5.97
C CYS A 170 7.02 -13.35 6.35
N VAL A 171 6.39 -14.52 6.22
CA VAL A 171 7.05 -15.83 6.24
C VAL A 171 6.91 -16.41 4.83
N THR A 172 8.01 -16.92 4.27
CA THR A 172 8.02 -17.49 2.91
C THR A 172 8.24 -18.99 2.92
N ASN A 173 7.62 -19.67 1.96
CA ASN A 173 7.91 -21.07 1.65
C ASN A 173 9.27 -21.22 0.94
N PRO A 174 9.85 -22.43 0.90
CA PRO A 174 11.11 -22.68 0.18
C PRO A 174 11.06 -22.37 -1.33
N ASP A 175 9.88 -22.38 -1.95
CA ASP A 175 9.65 -22.04 -3.36
C ASP A 175 9.55 -20.52 -3.61
N GLY A 176 9.67 -19.70 -2.55
CA GLY A 176 9.60 -18.25 -2.64
C GLY A 176 8.18 -17.68 -2.60
N THR A 177 7.15 -18.52 -2.44
CA THR A 177 5.79 -18.03 -2.22
C THR A 177 5.57 -17.59 -0.77
N LEU A 178 4.60 -16.73 -0.55
CA LEU A 178 4.20 -16.28 0.80
C LEU A 178 3.51 -17.44 1.53
N HIS A 179 4.01 -17.76 2.72
CA HIS A 179 3.33 -18.70 3.62
C HIS A 179 2.29 -17.96 4.49
N SER A 180 2.70 -16.83 5.05
CA SER A 180 1.82 -15.99 5.88
C SER A 180 2.34 -14.57 5.95
N VAL A 181 1.44 -13.63 6.27
CA VAL A 181 1.76 -12.24 6.59
C VAL A 181 1.04 -11.83 7.87
N THR A 182 1.79 -11.35 8.86
CA THR A 182 1.23 -10.94 10.15
C THR A 182 1.52 -9.47 10.39
N GLU A 183 0.47 -8.66 10.55
CA GLU A 183 0.62 -7.25 10.89
C GLU A 183 1.13 -7.09 12.31
N ARG A 184 2.35 -6.56 12.48
CA ARG A 184 2.93 -6.15 13.76
C ARG A 184 2.76 -4.65 13.90
N THR A 185 1.91 -4.24 14.81
CA THR A 185 1.46 -2.84 14.92
C THR A 185 2.45 -1.94 15.65
N ARG A 186 3.41 -2.52 16.36
CA ARG A 186 4.45 -1.77 17.07
C ARG A 186 5.80 -2.45 16.97
N ILE A 187 6.64 -1.93 16.08
CA ILE A 187 8.02 -2.34 15.83
C ILE A 187 8.92 -1.13 16.08
N GLU A 188 10.01 -1.32 16.81
CA GLU A 188 10.95 -0.26 17.15
C GLU A 188 12.40 -0.72 16.93
N PRO A 189 13.29 0.17 16.42
CA PRO A 189 14.73 -0.09 16.39
C PRO A 189 15.35 0.20 17.76
N TYR A 190 16.31 -0.65 18.16
CA TYR A 190 17.14 -0.52 19.35
C TYR A 190 18.61 -0.68 18.97
N ALA A 191 19.53 -0.43 19.89
CA ALA A 191 20.96 -0.53 19.65
C ALA A 191 21.42 -1.95 19.31
N ASP A 192 20.70 -2.97 19.79
CA ASP A 192 20.95 -4.39 19.59
C ASP A 192 20.15 -5.03 18.46
N GLY A 193 19.21 -4.29 17.84
CA GLY A 193 18.40 -4.83 16.74
C GLY A 193 17.04 -4.17 16.61
N VAL A 194 16.12 -4.88 15.96
CA VAL A 194 14.74 -4.47 15.82
C VAL A 194 13.85 -5.41 16.61
N HIS A 195 12.90 -4.87 17.35
CA HIS A 195 12.01 -5.63 18.19
C HIS A 195 10.55 -5.23 17.96
N TYR A 196 9.61 -6.13 18.28
CA TYR A 196 8.18 -5.82 18.28
C TYR A 196 7.54 -6.22 19.61
N THR A 197 6.40 -5.59 19.90
CA THR A 197 5.56 -5.90 21.06
C THR A 197 4.10 -6.02 20.65
N GLU A 198 3.37 -6.90 21.35
CA GLU A 198 1.92 -7.10 21.18
C GLU A 198 1.12 -6.73 22.45
N ASP A 199 1.82 -6.43 23.54
CA ASP A 199 1.25 -6.16 24.88
C ASP A 199 1.52 -4.72 25.36
N GLY A 200 1.69 -3.78 24.42
CA GLY A 200 1.90 -2.37 24.71
C GLY A 200 3.31 -2.03 25.22
N GLY A 201 4.26 -2.95 25.11
CA GLY A 201 5.65 -2.77 25.52
C GLY A 201 6.02 -3.45 26.84
N ALA A 202 5.14 -4.31 27.38
CA ALA A 202 5.45 -5.09 28.57
C ALA A 202 6.47 -6.20 28.27
N SER A 203 6.41 -6.77 27.06
CA SER A 203 7.42 -7.69 26.53
C SER A 203 7.82 -7.32 25.10
N TRP A 204 9.05 -7.65 24.72
CA TRP A 204 9.61 -7.41 23.39
C TRP A 204 10.20 -8.68 22.82
N THR A 205 9.95 -8.91 21.54
CA THR A 205 10.45 -10.05 20.78
C THR A 205 11.38 -9.57 19.68
N ASP A 206 12.52 -10.23 19.53
CA ASP A 206 13.48 -9.95 18.46
C ASP A 206 12.86 -10.20 17.10
N LEU A 207 13.17 -9.30 16.16
CA LEU A 207 12.79 -9.42 14.76
C LEU A 207 14.03 -9.13 13.90
N PRO A 208 14.63 -10.18 13.29
CA PRO A 208 15.85 -10.00 12.51
C PRO A 208 15.71 -8.91 11.45
N GLY A 209 16.71 -8.06 11.30
CA GLY A 209 16.67 -6.93 10.36
C GLY A 209 16.57 -7.33 8.89
N ASP A 210 16.87 -8.57 8.52
CA ASP A 210 16.70 -9.15 7.20
C ASP A 210 15.35 -9.84 6.98
N THR A 211 14.48 -9.81 7.99
CA THR A 211 13.08 -10.25 7.86
C THR A 211 12.41 -9.52 6.71
N LEU A 212 11.68 -10.27 5.89
CA LEU A 212 10.88 -9.70 4.81
C LEU A 212 9.60 -9.09 5.36
N VAL A 213 9.28 -7.88 4.91
CA VAL A 213 8.05 -7.18 5.31
C VAL A 213 7.29 -6.65 4.10
N SER A 214 5.98 -6.65 4.22
CA SER A 214 5.07 -5.99 3.30
C SER A 214 5.00 -4.49 3.60
N MET A 215 5.07 -3.70 2.53
CA MET A 215 4.83 -2.26 2.54
C MET A 215 3.58 -1.91 1.71
N ASN A 216 2.61 -2.83 1.63
CA ASN A 216 1.39 -2.71 0.84
C ASN A 216 1.61 -2.54 -0.68
N LEU A 217 2.71 -3.06 -1.22
CA LEU A 217 2.87 -3.21 -2.67
C LEU A 217 2.43 -4.62 -3.07
N TRP A 218 1.17 -4.73 -3.46
CA TRP A 218 0.50 -5.99 -3.83
C TRP A 218 0.13 -6.00 -5.30
N GLY A 219 0.15 -7.18 -5.91
CA GLY A 219 -0.31 -7.43 -7.28
C GLY A 219 -1.36 -8.55 -7.29
N PHE A 220 -2.50 -8.27 -7.91
CA PHE A 220 -3.65 -9.15 -7.92
C PHE A 220 -4.25 -9.33 -9.32
N GLY A 221 -4.88 -10.48 -9.55
CA GLY A 221 -5.90 -10.65 -10.58
C GLY A 221 -7.25 -10.06 -10.15
N LYS A 222 -8.18 -9.91 -11.10
CA LYS A 222 -9.52 -9.41 -10.82
C LYS A 222 -10.29 -10.25 -9.80
N SER A 223 -10.02 -11.55 -9.74
CA SER A 223 -10.57 -12.51 -8.77
C SER A 223 -10.45 -12.07 -7.32
N PHE A 224 -9.41 -11.29 -6.98
CA PHE A 224 -9.24 -10.74 -5.63
C PHE A 224 -10.41 -9.85 -5.21
N LEU A 225 -10.97 -9.06 -6.14
CA LEU A 225 -12.08 -8.14 -5.85
C LEU A 225 -13.35 -8.92 -5.47
N ASP A 226 -13.65 -9.99 -6.19
CA ASP A 226 -14.81 -10.85 -5.90
C ASP A 226 -14.66 -11.54 -4.54
N GLU A 227 -13.47 -12.10 -4.25
CA GLU A 227 -13.20 -12.75 -2.96
C GLU A 227 -13.26 -11.75 -1.79
N ALA A 228 -12.69 -10.55 -1.96
CA ALA A 228 -12.72 -9.51 -0.95
C ALA A 228 -14.15 -9.01 -0.67
N GLU A 229 -14.95 -8.78 -1.72
CA GLU A 229 -16.35 -8.33 -1.57
C GLU A 229 -17.20 -9.40 -0.88
N ASN A 230 -17.08 -10.66 -1.28
CA ASN A 230 -17.86 -11.77 -0.72
C ASN A 230 -17.56 -12.02 0.78
N ARG A 231 -16.36 -11.68 1.26
CA ARG A 231 -15.96 -11.84 2.66
C ARG A 231 -16.31 -10.66 3.54
N PHE A 232 -16.55 -9.48 2.96
CA PHE A 232 -16.68 -8.24 3.72
C PHE A 232 -17.84 -8.26 4.70
N ALA A 233 -19.02 -8.81 4.33
CA ALA A 233 -20.17 -8.93 5.22
C ALA A 233 -19.87 -9.80 6.45
N ALA A 234 -19.30 -10.99 6.24
CA ALA A 234 -18.92 -11.89 7.34
C ALA A 234 -17.85 -11.28 8.25
N TRP A 235 -16.91 -10.52 7.66
CA TRP A 235 -15.91 -9.78 8.43
C TRP A 235 -16.56 -8.69 9.31
N LEU A 236 -17.58 -7.97 8.80
CA LEU A 236 -18.34 -6.99 9.57
C LEU A 236 -19.06 -7.65 10.75
N ASP A 237 -19.73 -8.78 10.54
CA ASP A 237 -20.41 -9.54 11.59
C ASP A 237 -19.46 -9.94 12.73
N ALA A 238 -18.25 -10.35 12.39
CA ALA A 238 -17.25 -10.78 13.37
C ALA A 238 -16.63 -9.60 14.16
N ASN A 239 -16.46 -8.44 13.54
CA ASN A 239 -15.65 -7.35 14.10
C ASN A 239 -16.45 -6.18 14.68
N LEU A 240 -17.65 -5.88 14.14
CA LEU A 240 -18.48 -4.78 14.65
C LEU A 240 -18.89 -4.93 16.11
N PRO A 241 -19.26 -6.13 16.61
CA PRO A 241 -19.68 -6.28 18.01
C PRO A 241 -18.59 -5.90 19.03
N THR A 242 -17.33 -6.08 18.68
CA THR A 242 -16.19 -5.90 19.60
C THR A 242 -15.42 -4.59 19.38
N ASN A 243 -15.39 -4.09 18.13
CA ASN A 243 -14.58 -2.91 17.78
C ASN A 243 -15.26 -2.03 16.70
N PRO A 244 -16.47 -1.51 16.94
CA PRO A 244 -17.26 -0.82 15.91
C PRO A 244 -16.61 0.45 15.36
N LEU A 245 -15.81 1.15 16.17
CA LEU A 245 -15.24 2.44 15.78
C LEU A 245 -13.86 2.35 15.11
N LYS A 246 -13.14 1.20 15.26
CA LYS A 246 -11.73 1.15 14.87
C LYS A 246 -11.33 -0.10 14.06
N CYS A 247 -12.22 -1.11 13.92
CA CYS A 247 -11.90 -2.29 13.11
C CYS A 247 -11.60 -1.90 11.66
N GLU A 248 -10.64 -2.58 11.05
CA GLU A 248 -10.20 -2.33 9.67
C GLU A 248 -10.08 -3.64 8.90
N TYR A 249 -10.70 -3.68 7.73
CA TYR A 249 -10.62 -4.77 6.77
C TYR A 249 -9.35 -4.59 5.92
N PHE A 250 -8.29 -5.30 6.29
CA PHE A 250 -6.98 -5.17 5.69
C PHE A 250 -6.77 -6.11 4.50
N LEU A 251 -6.00 -5.69 3.48
CA LEU A 251 -5.58 -6.54 2.37
C LEU A 251 -4.87 -7.84 2.84
N PRO A 252 -3.89 -7.78 3.76
CA PRO A 252 -3.22 -8.98 4.25
C PRO A 252 -4.14 -10.02 4.88
N LEU A 253 -5.26 -9.61 5.46
CA LEU A 253 -6.24 -10.55 6.03
C LEU A 253 -6.83 -11.46 4.94
N VAL A 254 -7.36 -10.86 3.88
CA VAL A 254 -7.95 -11.61 2.75
C VAL A 254 -6.90 -12.48 2.07
N VAL A 255 -5.69 -11.98 1.91
CA VAL A 255 -4.56 -12.73 1.35
C VAL A 255 -4.28 -13.97 2.20
N THR A 256 -4.21 -13.84 3.53
CA THR A 256 -3.94 -14.96 4.45
C THR A 256 -5.05 -16.01 4.37
N GLU A 257 -6.31 -15.59 4.41
CA GLU A 257 -7.45 -16.51 4.29
C GLU A 257 -7.42 -17.29 2.96
N LEU A 258 -7.11 -16.63 1.84
CA LEU A 258 -7.00 -17.28 0.53
C LEU A 258 -5.83 -18.29 0.44
N ILE A 259 -4.72 -18.00 1.11
CA ILE A 259 -3.59 -18.95 1.23
C ILE A 259 -4.02 -20.18 2.06
N GLU A 260 -4.63 -19.96 3.22
CA GLU A 260 -5.09 -21.03 4.13
C GLU A 260 -6.16 -21.92 3.48
N GLU A 261 -7.03 -21.35 2.65
CA GLU A 261 -8.02 -22.08 1.85
C GLU A 261 -7.41 -22.82 0.65
N GLY A 262 -6.13 -22.62 0.36
CA GLY A 262 -5.46 -23.18 -0.82
C GLY A 262 -5.94 -22.59 -2.16
N LYS A 263 -6.65 -21.46 -2.13
CA LYS A 263 -7.18 -20.78 -3.30
C LYS A 263 -6.15 -19.89 -4.01
N ALA A 264 -5.21 -19.32 -3.27
CA ALA A 264 -4.23 -18.41 -3.83
C ALA A 264 -2.79 -18.83 -3.53
N LYS A 265 -1.89 -18.49 -4.46
CA LYS A 265 -0.44 -18.46 -4.26
C LYS A 265 0.04 -17.03 -4.46
N ILE A 266 0.88 -16.56 -3.55
CA ILE A 266 1.40 -15.20 -3.61
C ILE A 266 2.91 -15.27 -3.83
N GLN A 267 3.37 -14.95 -5.03
CA GLN A 267 4.81 -14.86 -5.29
C GLN A 267 5.41 -13.67 -4.57
N VAL A 268 6.44 -13.91 -3.75
CA VAL A 268 7.17 -12.83 -3.08
C VAL A 268 8.29 -12.36 -4.00
N LEU A 269 8.06 -11.22 -4.64
CA LEU A 269 9.03 -10.53 -5.49
C LEU A 269 10.00 -9.75 -4.60
N ARG A 270 11.23 -9.61 -5.08
CA ARG A 270 12.28 -8.87 -4.36
C ARG A 270 12.70 -7.65 -5.16
N SER A 271 12.87 -6.54 -4.47
CA SER A 271 13.48 -5.33 -5.00
C SER A 271 14.77 -5.02 -4.25
N THR A 272 15.76 -4.52 -4.98
CA THR A 272 17.00 -3.96 -4.39
C THR A 272 16.81 -2.51 -3.96
N ASP A 273 15.69 -1.89 -4.30
CA ASP A 273 15.39 -0.52 -3.93
C ASP A 273 15.25 -0.35 -2.41
N LYS A 274 15.67 0.80 -1.93
CA LYS A 274 15.37 1.22 -0.57
C LYS A 274 14.00 1.88 -0.54
N TRP A 275 13.12 1.37 0.33
CA TRP A 275 11.85 2.01 0.64
C TRP A 275 12.06 3.27 1.48
N TYR A 276 11.24 4.29 1.24
CA TYR A 276 11.16 5.48 2.06
C TYR A 276 9.69 5.83 2.30
N GLY A 277 9.36 6.19 3.54
CA GLY A 277 8.04 6.67 3.90
C GLY A 277 8.14 7.80 4.90
N VAL A 278 7.11 8.62 4.96
CA VAL A 278 7.01 9.71 5.93
C VAL A 278 6.00 9.28 6.99
N THR A 279 6.42 8.43 7.94
CA THR A 279 5.56 8.01 9.05
C THR A 279 5.41 9.13 10.06
N TYR A 280 6.50 9.78 10.37
CA TYR A 280 6.59 10.95 11.24
C TYR A 280 7.07 12.17 10.45
N ARG A 281 6.71 13.38 10.86
CA ARG A 281 7.15 14.62 10.21
C ARG A 281 8.68 14.73 10.18
N GLN A 282 9.33 14.16 11.20
CA GLN A 282 10.79 14.10 11.33
C GLN A 282 11.46 13.18 10.29
N ASP A 283 10.73 12.27 9.65
CA ASP A 283 11.27 11.42 8.58
C ASP A 283 11.44 12.19 7.25
N LYS A 284 10.69 13.30 7.07
CA LYS A 284 10.68 14.06 5.81
C LYS A 284 12.07 14.50 5.32
N PRO A 285 12.97 15.05 6.15
CA PRO A 285 14.31 15.44 5.70
C PRO A 285 15.10 14.30 5.05
N LEU A 286 14.99 13.07 5.57
CA LEU A 286 15.65 11.89 5.00
C LEU A 286 15.09 11.54 3.61
N VAL A 287 13.77 11.69 3.43
CA VAL A 287 13.13 11.47 2.12
C VAL A 287 13.58 12.54 1.12
N VAL A 288 13.58 13.82 1.52
CA VAL A 288 14.02 14.95 0.66
C VAL A 288 15.48 14.75 0.23
N GLU A 289 16.38 14.40 1.16
CA GLU A 289 17.79 14.12 0.86
C GLU A 289 17.94 12.94 -0.10
N ALA A 290 17.22 11.84 0.12
CA ALA A 290 17.26 10.68 -0.75
C ALA A 290 16.79 11.00 -2.17
N ILE A 291 15.71 11.76 -2.31
CA ILE A 291 15.19 12.21 -3.60
C ILE A 291 16.18 13.16 -4.30
N ALA A 292 16.73 14.13 -3.58
CA ALA A 292 17.73 15.06 -4.13
C ALA A 292 18.96 14.31 -4.66
N ARG A 293 19.47 13.33 -3.90
CA ARG A 293 20.59 12.49 -4.34
C ARG A 293 20.24 11.71 -5.61
N LYS A 294 19.08 11.04 -5.66
CA LYS A 294 18.61 10.28 -6.83
C LYS A 294 18.44 11.17 -8.07
N THR A 295 18.00 12.42 -7.89
CA THR A 295 17.93 13.40 -8.96
C THR A 295 19.33 13.79 -9.44
N ALA A 296 20.26 14.07 -8.54
CA ALA A 296 21.66 14.39 -8.88
C ALA A 296 22.39 13.23 -9.59
N GLU A 297 22.05 11.99 -9.26
CA GLU A 297 22.54 10.76 -9.91
C GLU A 297 21.88 10.50 -11.28
N GLY A 298 20.91 11.32 -11.70
CA GLY A 298 20.20 11.20 -12.98
C GLY A 298 19.10 10.12 -13.00
N GLN A 299 18.73 9.56 -11.85
CA GLN A 299 17.63 8.60 -11.77
C GLN A 299 16.27 9.26 -12.04
N TYR A 300 16.10 10.50 -11.59
CA TYR A 300 14.93 11.34 -11.85
C TYR A 300 15.31 12.65 -12.53
N PRO A 301 14.50 13.13 -13.48
CA PRO A 301 14.63 14.50 -13.96
C PRO A 301 14.16 15.49 -12.88
N GLU A 302 14.62 16.74 -12.92
CA GLU A 302 14.15 17.79 -12.01
C GLU A 302 12.64 18.01 -12.11
N ASN A 303 12.08 17.86 -13.30
CA ASN A 303 10.64 17.90 -13.55
C ASN A 303 10.15 16.54 -14.07
N LEU A 304 9.46 15.78 -13.22
CA LEU A 304 8.98 14.44 -13.54
C LEU A 304 7.92 14.41 -14.65
N TRP A 305 7.18 15.52 -14.83
CA TRP A 305 6.00 15.60 -15.71
C TRP A 305 6.17 16.62 -16.86
N ALA A 306 7.41 16.98 -17.20
CA ALA A 306 7.72 17.88 -18.31
C ALA A 306 7.53 17.21 -19.68
#